data_487c439da08da6f6264e6b8396f3ab69
#
_entry.id   487c439da08da6f6264e6b8396f3ab69
#
_cell.length_a   1.000
_cell.length_b   1.000
_cell.length_c   1.000
_cell.angle_alpha   90.00
_cell.angle_beta   90.00
_cell.angle_gamma   90.00
#
_symmetry.space_group_name_H-M   'P 1'
#
loop_
_entity.id
_entity.type
_entity.pdbx_description
1 polymer ?
#
loop_
_entity_poly.entity_id
_entity_poly.type
_entity_poly.pdbx_seq_one_letter_code
_entity_poly.pdbx_strand_id
1 'polypeptide(L)'
;MSDDLDPRDWPAFRAASHAALDRMIDFLERAREGPVWRKAPAEVRQHFQSPLPRRPREFAEVLEDFETNIKPYGVGNTHPLFMGWVHGAGTPVGMVFPPGNSTTS
;
A
#
# COMPACT_ATOMS: atom_id res chain seq x y z
N MET A 1 1.07 -24.41 17.64
CA MET A 1 1.01 -23.30 16.69
C MET A 1 0.13 -22.22 17.26
N SER A 2 0.61 -21.03 17.32
CA SER A 2 -0.15 -19.91 17.86
C SER A 2 -1.16 -19.42 16.85
N ASP A 3 -2.40 -19.17 17.28
CA ASP A 3 -3.41 -18.52 16.47
C ASP A 3 -3.32 -17.00 16.57
N ASP A 4 -2.26 -16.53 17.19
CA ASP A 4 -1.99 -15.12 17.39
C ASP A 4 -1.69 -14.45 16.04
N LEU A 5 -2.25 -13.27 15.84
CA LEU A 5 -2.01 -12.48 14.64
C LEU A 5 -0.80 -11.56 14.76
N ASP A 6 -0.14 -11.55 15.90
CA ASP A 6 1.04 -10.73 16.10
C ASP A 6 2.25 -11.29 15.35
N PRO A 7 3.20 -10.42 14.97
CA PRO A 7 4.43 -10.89 14.37
C PRO A 7 5.21 -11.82 15.30
N ARG A 8 5.81 -12.86 14.73
CA ARG A 8 6.67 -13.77 15.52
C ARG A 8 8.03 -13.15 15.82
N ASP A 9 8.47 -12.27 14.96
CA ASP A 9 9.77 -11.62 15.04
C ASP A 9 9.55 -10.12 14.92
N TRP A 10 9.43 -9.44 16.04
CA TRP A 10 9.19 -8.01 16.07
C TRP A 10 10.28 -7.18 15.41
N PRO A 11 11.59 -7.47 15.62
CA PRO A 11 12.64 -6.73 14.91
C PRO A 11 12.53 -6.86 13.39
N ALA A 12 12.26 -8.06 12.88
CA ALA A 12 12.10 -8.27 11.44
C ALA A 12 10.87 -7.53 10.91
N PHE A 13 9.77 -7.56 11.64
CA PHE A 13 8.56 -6.84 11.25
C PHE A 13 8.81 -5.33 11.23
N ARG A 14 9.52 -4.82 12.24
CA ARG A 14 9.85 -3.39 12.29
C ARG A 14 10.67 -2.98 11.08
N ALA A 15 11.70 -3.75 10.73
CA ALA A 15 12.55 -3.45 9.58
C ALA A 15 11.74 -3.47 8.28
N ALA A 16 10.89 -4.47 8.11
CA ALA A 16 10.04 -4.58 6.93
C ALA A 16 9.05 -3.41 6.83
N SER A 17 8.49 -3.00 7.97
CA SER A 17 7.54 -1.89 8.02
C SER A 17 8.21 -0.56 7.69
N HIS A 18 9.41 -0.32 8.19
CA HIS A 18 10.17 0.88 7.86
C HIS A 18 10.50 0.93 6.38
N ALA A 19 10.92 -0.19 5.80
CA ALA A 19 11.20 -0.26 4.37
C ALA A 19 9.94 0.00 3.54
N ALA A 20 8.80 -0.54 3.97
CA ALA A 20 7.52 -0.31 3.30
C ALA A 20 7.13 1.16 3.36
N LEU A 21 7.31 1.81 4.51
CA LEU A 21 7.03 3.23 4.68
C LEU A 21 7.89 4.07 3.74
N ASP A 22 9.19 3.76 3.65
CA ASP A 22 10.09 4.46 2.74
C ASP A 22 9.60 4.39 1.30
N ARG A 23 9.16 3.21 0.86
CA ARG A 23 8.65 3.05 -0.49
C ARG A 23 7.33 3.80 -0.73
N MET A 24 6.49 3.91 0.29
CA MET A 24 5.24 4.69 0.18
C MET A 24 5.54 6.17 0.09
N ILE A 25 6.50 6.66 0.85
CA ILE A 25 6.93 8.05 0.78
C ILE A 25 7.54 8.36 -0.58
N ASP A 26 8.39 7.46 -1.09
CA ASP A 26 8.95 7.60 -2.43
C ASP A 26 7.85 7.66 -3.49
N PHE A 27 6.84 6.84 -3.36
CA PHE A 27 5.70 6.84 -4.28
C PHE A 27 4.99 8.20 -4.29
N LEU A 28 4.74 8.77 -3.11
CA LEU A 28 4.10 10.08 -3.01
C LEU A 28 4.98 11.19 -3.55
N GLU A 29 6.28 11.14 -3.26
CA GLU A 29 7.22 12.14 -3.72
C GLU A 29 7.32 12.18 -5.24
N ARG A 30 7.24 11.00 -5.87
CA ARG A 30 7.38 10.84 -7.32
C ARG A 30 6.07 10.76 -8.08
N ALA A 31 4.96 11.01 -7.40
CA ALA A 31 3.64 10.84 -8.01
C ALA A 31 3.49 11.62 -9.32
N ARG A 32 4.05 12.83 -9.38
CA ARG A 32 3.93 13.68 -10.56
C ARG A 32 4.78 13.23 -11.75
N GLU A 33 5.75 12.35 -11.52
CA GLU A 33 6.66 11.90 -12.58
C GLU A 33 6.06 10.82 -13.48
N GLY A 34 5.04 10.13 -12.98
CA GLY A 34 4.39 9.06 -13.72
C GLY A 34 3.05 9.48 -14.31
N PRO A 35 2.36 8.56 -15.00
CA PRO A 35 1.02 8.83 -15.51
C PRO A 35 0.02 8.97 -14.38
N VAL A 36 -1.08 9.68 -14.64
CA VAL A 36 -2.16 9.81 -13.66
C VAL A 36 -2.78 8.46 -13.35
N TRP A 37 -2.93 7.62 -14.36
CA TRP A 37 -3.54 6.30 -14.21
C TRP A 37 -2.96 5.33 -15.24
N ARG A 38 -2.89 4.06 -14.84
CA ARG A 38 -2.48 2.96 -15.73
C ARG A 38 -3.55 1.90 -15.73
N LYS A 39 -3.92 1.43 -16.92
CA LYS A 39 -4.83 0.30 -17.03
C LYS A 39 -4.10 -0.97 -16.58
N ALA A 40 -4.76 -1.78 -15.76
CA ALA A 40 -4.18 -3.06 -15.34
C ALA A 40 -4.05 -4.02 -16.53
N PRO A 41 -2.87 -4.60 -16.78
CA PRO A 41 -2.70 -5.60 -17.83
C PRO A 41 -3.53 -6.85 -17.55
N ALA A 42 -3.72 -7.66 -18.58
CA ALA A 42 -4.50 -8.90 -18.44
C ALA A 42 -3.89 -9.85 -17.40
N GLU A 43 -2.57 -9.93 -17.35
CA GLU A 43 -1.88 -10.78 -16.38
C GLU A 43 -2.21 -10.38 -14.94
N VAL A 44 -2.29 -9.09 -14.67
CA VAL A 44 -2.63 -8.59 -13.34
C VAL A 44 -4.07 -8.94 -13.00
N ARG A 45 -4.99 -8.79 -13.95
CA ARG A 45 -6.39 -9.15 -13.74
C ARG A 45 -6.53 -10.64 -13.44
N GLN A 46 -5.81 -11.48 -14.17
CA GLN A 46 -5.85 -12.93 -13.98
C GLN A 46 -5.28 -13.32 -12.64
N HIS A 47 -4.29 -12.59 -12.14
CA HIS A 47 -3.72 -12.84 -10.82
C HIS A 47 -4.80 -12.80 -9.72
N PHE A 48 -5.77 -11.89 -9.84
CA PHE A 48 -6.84 -11.76 -8.85
C PHE A 48 -7.97 -12.77 -9.01
N GLN A 49 -7.89 -13.65 -9.99
CA GLN A 49 -8.84 -14.75 -10.14
C GLN A 49 -8.34 -16.03 -9.48
N SER A 50 -7.26 -15.93 -8.72
CA SER A 50 -6.71 -17.05 -7.97
C SER A 50 -7.67 -17.52 -6.89
N PRO A 51 -7.59 -18.79 -6.48
CA PRO A 51 -8.42 -19.29 -5.39
C PRO A 51 -8.19 -18.51 -4.09
N LEU A 52 -9.18 -18.52 -3.21
CA LEU A 52 -9.06 -17.88 -1.90
C LEU A 52 -7.87 -18.47 -1.15
N PRO A 53 -6.98 -17.63 -0.61
CA PRO A 53 -5.85 -18.13 0.16
C PRO A 53 -6.33 -18.85 1.42
N ARG A 54 -5.74 -20.01 1.67
CA ARG A 54 -6.08 -20.81 2.85
C ARG A 54 -4.93 -20.99 3.82
N ARG A 55 -3.78 -20.38 3.51
CA ARG A 55 -2.60 -20.47 4.34
C ARG A 55 -2.03 -19.07 4.54
N PRO A 56 -1.40 -18.81 5.69
CA PRO A 56 -0.73 -17.54 5.90
C PRO A 56 0.43 -17.37 4.94
N ARG A 57 0.73 -16.13 4.60
CA ARG A 57 1.85 -15.76 3.75
C ARG A 57 2.78 -14.84 4.52
N GLU A 58 4.03 -14.83 4.15
CA GLU A 58 5.00 -13.92 4.74
C GLU A 58 4.63 -12.46 4.40
N PHE A 59 4.87 -11.57 5.34
CA PHE A 59 4.57 -10.14 5.14
C PHE A 59 5.25 -9.59 3.88
N ALA A 60 6.51 -9.98 3.65
CA ALA A 60 7.25 -9.52 2.47
C ALA A 60 6.58 -9.94 1.16
N GLU A 61 6.01 -11.14 1.12
CA GLU A 61 5.31 -11.62 -0.07
C GLU A 61 4.02 -10.83 -0.33
N VAL A 62 3.27 -10.55 0.73
CA VAL A 62 2.03 -9.78 0.62
C VAL A 62 2.34 -8.36 0.16
N LEU A 63 3.38 -7.77 0.71
CA LEU A 63 3.80 -6.42 0.34
C LEU A 63 4.26 -6.36 -1.11
N GLU A 64 5.04 -7.35 -1.55
CA GLU A 64 5.49 -7.42 -2.94
C GLU A 64 4.30 -7.57 -3.89
N ASP A 65 3.33 -8.40 -3.54
CA ASP A 65 2.12 -8.58 -4.33
C ASP A 65 1.36 -7.25 -4.47
N PHE A 66 1.23 -6.52 -3.38
CA PHE A 66 0.61 -5.21 -3.40
C PHE A 66 1.36 -4.24 -4.31
N GLU A 67 2.67 -4.17 -4.19
CA GLU A 67 3.48 -3.23 -4.97
C GLU A 67 3.50 -3.57 -6.46
N THR A 68 3.36 -4.84 -6.80
CA THR A 68 3.39 -5.27 -8.20
C THR A 68 2.02 -5.21 -8.85
N ASN A 69 0.97 -5.63 -8.15
CA ASN A 69 -0.34 -5.87 -8.75
C ASN A 69 -1.42 -4.88 -8.37
N ILE A 70 -1.22 -4.09 -7.33
CA ILE A 70 -2.25 -3.14 -6.86
C ILE A 70 -1.77 -1.70 -6.97
N LYS A 71 -0.64 -1.39 -6.36
CA LYS A 71 -0.16 -0.01 -6.25
C LYS A 71 -0.01 0.71 -7.60
N PRO A 72 0.53 0.08 -8.67
CA PRO A 72 0.71 0.79 -9.94
C PRO A 72 -0.60 1.15 -10.64
N TYR A 73 -1.71 0.52 -10.25
CA TYR A 73 -2.99 0.64 -10.96
C TYR A 73 -4.07 1.30 -10.13
N GLY A 74 -3.68 2.05 -9.11
CA GLY A 74 -4.62 2.81 -8.30
C GLY A 74 -5.23 3.97 -9.06
N VAL A 75 -6.20 4.64 -8.43
CA VAL A 75 -6.97 5.71 -9.07
C VAL A 75 -6.13 6.93 -9.44
N GLY A 76 -5.00 7.14 -8.79
CA GLY A 76 -4.11 8.24 -9.12
C GLY A 76 -4.53 9.60 -8.57
N ASN A 77 -5.36 9.61 -7.54
CA ASN A 77 -5.87 10.85 -6.96
C ASN A 77 -4.79 11.69 -6.26
N THR A 78 -3.60 11.15 -6.08
CA THR A 78 -2.46 11.92 -5.54
C THR A 78 -1.67 12.64 -6.64
N HIS A 79 -1.97 12.39 -7.90
CA HIS A 79 -1.30 13.05 -9.01
C HIS A 79 -1.84 14.46 -9.22
N PRO A 80 -0.96 15.46 -9.46
CA PRO A 80 -1.43 16.85 -9.65
C PRO A 80 -2.40 17.05 -10.80
N LEU A 81 -2.36 16.18 -11.81
CA LEU A 81 -3.23 16.29 -12.99
C LEU A 81 -4.47 15.40 -12.90
N PHE A 82 -4.77 14.84 -11.75
CA PHE A 82 -5.96 14.02 -11.59
C PHE A 82 -7.22 14.89 -11.77
N MET A 83 -8.08 14.47 -12.70
CA MET A 83 -9.30 15.19 -13.05
C MET A 83 -10.54 14.32 -12.92
N GLY A 84 -10.52 13.34 -12.02
CA GLY A 84 -11.67 12.50 -11.76
C GLY A 84 -12.76 13.25 -11.00
N TRP A 85 -13.60 12.48 -10.33
CA TRP A 85 -14.64 13.07 -9.47
C TRP A 85 -14.02 13.78 -8.28
N VAL A 86 -14.81 14.53 -7.54
CA VAL A 86 -14.35 15.19 -6.32
C VAL A 86 -13.85 14.11 -5.34
N HIS A 87 -12.60 14.25 -4.93
CA HIS A 87 -11.92 13.20 -4.20
C HIS A 87 -10.84 13.81 -3.33
N GLY A 88 -10.81 13.44 -2.08
CA GLY A 88 -9.78 13.91 -1.16
C GLY A 88 -8.62 12.92 -1.09
N ALA A 89 -7.45 13.43 -0.80
CA ALA A 89 -6.29 12.61 -0.49
C ALA A 89 -5.75 13.04 0.87
N GLY A 90 -5.13 12.09 1.57
CA GLY A 90 -4.47 12.42 2.82
C GLY A 90 -3.20 13.21 2.62
N THR A 91 -2.62 13.66 3.71
CA THR A 91 -1.32 14.32 3.68
C THR A 91 -0.24 13.36 4.16
N PRO A 92 1.03 13.55 3.73
CA PRO A 92 2.11 12.72 4.23
C PRO A 92 2.22 12.71 5.75
N VAL A 93 2.01 13.86 6.37
CA VAL A 93 2.05 13.96 7.84
C VAL A 93 0.90 13.16 8.46
N GLY A 94 -0.29 13.26 7.90
CA GLY A 94 -1.45 12.51 8.38
C GLY A 94 -1.28 11.01 8.26
N MET A 95 -0.51 10.55 7.29
CA MET A 95 -0.23 9.14 7.12
C MET A 95 0.57 8.57 8.29
N VAL A 96 1.47 9.36 8.86
CA VAL A 96 2.31 8.94 9.98
C VAL A 96 1.54 9.01 11.31
N PHE A 97 0.58 9.91 11.43
CA PHE A 97 -0.24 10.07 12.63
C PHE A 97 -1.63 9.53 12.38
N PRO A 98 -1.88 8.24 12.66
CA PRO A 98 -3.19 7.66 12.42
C PRO A 98 -4.26 8.30 13.32
N PRO A 99 -5.53 8.28 12.92
CA PRO A 99 -6.61 8.98 13.62
C PRO A 99 -6.75 8.63 15.09
N GLY A 100 -6.38 7.43 15.49
CA GLY A 100 -6.48 7.03 16.88
C GLY A 100 -5.58 7.79 17.82
N ASN A 101 -4.59 8.49 17.31
CA ASN A 101 -3.64 9.23 18.13
C ASN A 101 -4.00 10.72 18.24
N SER A 102 -5.06 11.14 17.63
CA SER A 102 -5.48 12.53 17.62
C SER A 102 -6.18 12.97 18.90
N THR A 103 -6.35 12.09 19.85
CA THR A 103 -7.10 12.36 21.07
C THR A 103 -6.29 13.06 22.14
N THR A 104 -5.02 13.23 21.95
CA THR A 104 -4.21 13.96 22.89
C THR A 104 -4.53 15.43 22.73
N SER A 105 -5.37 15.87 23.58
CA SER A 105 -5.70 17.28 23.64
C SER A 105 -4.60 18.06 24.31
#